data_601b7f54872b1be0fcf74a1ec4aa6617
#
_entry.id   601b7f54872b1be0fcf74a1ec4aa6617
#
_cell.length_a   1.000
_cell.length_b   1.000
_cell.length_c   1.000
_cell.angle_alpha   90.00
_cell.angle_beta   90.00
_cell.angle_gamma   90.00
#
_symmetry.space_group_name_H-M   'P 1'
#
loop_
_entity.id
_entity.type
_entity.pdbx_description
1 polymer ?
#
loop_
_entity_poly.entity_id
_entity_poly.type
_entity_poly.pdbx_seq_one_letter_code
_entity_poly.pdbx_strand_id
1 'polypeptide(L)'
;NHPENIEATLKNAAGDREIRLIVVTDAEGILGIGDWGTNGVDISVGKLMVYTGAAGIDPSMVLPLVIDAWTNREELRNNPNYLGNRHERVRGDRYYDFIDQFVQTAERLFPKLYLHWEDFGRSNAANILNKYKKEIPTFNDDIQGTGIVVLGGIFGAMDITGEKLTDQVYLCYGGGS
;
A
#
# COMPACT_ATOMS: atom_id res chain seq x y z
N ASN A 1 14.63 -0.08 8.45
CA ASN A 1 15.67 -0.47 9.41
C ASN A 1 16.55 0.69 9.86
N HIS A 2 16.64 1.72 9.06
CA HIS A 2 17.45 2.91 9.29
C HIS A 2 16.55 4.15 9.11
N PRO A 3 15.73 4.50 10.12
CA PRO A 3 14.82 5.63 10.01
C PRO A 3 15.55 6.94 9.72
N GLU A 4 16.78 7.08 10.17
CA GLU A 4 17.66 8.21 9.88
C GLU A 4 17.97 8.40 8.38
N ASN A 5 17.79 7.35 7.58
CA ASN A 5 18.08 7.37 6.14
C ASN A 5 16.83 7.61 5.27
N ILE A 6 15.63 7.70 5.84
CA ILE A 6 14.37 7.84 5.09
C ILE A 6 14.44 9.06 4.15
N GLU A 7 14.85 10.21 4.67
CA GLU A 7 14.92 11.44 3.88
C GLU A 7 15.91 11.32 2.71
N ALA A 8 17.10 10.83 2.96
CA ALA A 8 18.11 10.66 1.93
C ALA A 8 17.66 9.65 0.86
N THR A 9 17.02 8.56 1.28
CA THR A 9 16.48 7.54 0.38
C THR A 9 15.38 8.11 -0.52
N LEU A 10 14.41 8.85 0.05
CA LEU A 10 13.33 9.45 -0.72
C LEU A 10 13.86 10.50 -1.70
N LYS A 11 14.79 11.35 -1.29
CA LYS A 11 15.42 12.35 -2.16
C LYS A 11 16.18 11.69 -3.31
N ASN A 12 16.98 10.65 -3.04
CA ASN A 12 17.71 9.94 -4.06
C ASN A 12 16.78 9.24 -5.06
N ALA A 13 15.71 8.62 -4.58
CA ALA A 13 14.74 7.93 -5.43
C ALA A 13 13.90 8.92 -6.28
N ALA A 14 13.58 10.08 -5.75
CA ALA A 14 12.83 11.12 -6.48
C ALA A 14 13.72 11.86 -7.49
N GLY A 15 15.00 12.10 -7.17
CA GLY A 15 15.86 12.99 -7.94
C GLY A 15 15.25 14.40 -7.99
N ASP A 16 15.28 15.02 -9.18
CA ASP A 16 14.71 16.34 -9.42
C ASP A 16 13.21 16.31 -9.79
N ARG A 17 12.53 15.15 -9.66
CA ARG A 17 11.12 14.99 -10.03
C ARG A 17 10.19 15.59 -8.99
N GLU A 18 9.09 16.21 -9.42
CA GLU A 18 7.97 16.59 -8.56
C GLU A 18 7.09 15.36 -8.29
N ILE A 19 7.30 14.65 -7.19
CA ILE A 19 6.51 13.47 -6.86
C ILE A 19 5.15 13.91 -6.29
N ARG A 20 4.07 13.36 -6.86
CA ARG A 20 2.68 13.61 -6.46
C ARG A 20 1.93 12.35 -6.03
N LEU A 21 2.41 11.17 -6.43
CA LEU A 21 1.82 9.90 -6.04
C LEU A 21 2.92 8.94 -5.61
N ILE A 22 2.81 8.42 -4.42
CA ILE A 22 3.61 7.30 -3.94
C ILE A 22 2.69 6.09 -3.76
N VAL A 23 3.03 4.96 -4.37
CA VAL A 23 2.48 3.67 -4.00
C VAL A 23 3.51 2.96 -3.13
N VAL A 24 3.12 2.64 -1.93
CA VAL A 24 3.99 1.99 -0.95
C VAL A 24 3.37 0.68 -0.45
N THR A 25 4.20 -0.33 -0.27
CA THR A 25 3.83 -1.62 0.32
C THR A 25 4.82 -2.01 1.42
N ASP A 26 4.37 -2.76 2.44
CA ASP A 26 5.25 -3.53 3.31
C ASP A 26 5.37 -4.99 2.86
N ALA A 27 4.66 -5.33 1.79
CA ALA A 27 4.67 -6.61 1.11
C ALA A 27 4.36 -7.83 2.01
N GLU A 28 3.61 -7.63 3.09
CA GLU A 28 3.21 -8.72 3.97
C GLU A 28 1.99 -9.49 3.46
N GLY A 29 1.04 -8.77 2.85
CA GLY A 29 -0.29 -9.28 2.50
C GLY A 29 -0.56 -9.37 1.00
N ILE A 30 0.43 -9.68 0.16
CA ILE A 30 0.27 -9.72 -1.29
C ILE A 30 -0.69 -10.84 -1.69
N LEU A 31 -1.75 -10.50 -2.44
CA LEU A 31 -2.74 -11.44 -2.91
C LEU A 31 -2.11 -12.56 -3.75
N GLY A 32 -2.37 -13.81 -3.37
CA GLY A 32 -1.84 -15.01 -4.03
C GLY A 32 -0.36 -15.33 -3.74
N ILE A 33 0.35 -14.48 -3.01
CA ILE A 33 1.79 -14.66 -2.68
C ILE A 33 2.01 -14.69 -1.17
N GLY A 34 1.36 -13.80 -0.43
CA GLY A 34 1.60 -13.56 0.99
C GLY A 34 2.81 -12.64 1.22
N ASP A 35 3.62 -12.95 2.23
CA ASP A 35 4.82 -12.20 2.56
C ASP A 35 5.92 -12.39 1.49
N TRP A 36 6.28 -11.30 0.81
CA TRP A 36 7.29 -11.32 -0.24
C TRP A 36 8.49 -10.40 0.07
N GLY A 37 8.48 -9.75 1.20
CA GLY A 37 9.54 -8.86 1.66
C GLY A 37 9.83 -7.75 0.63
N THR A 38 11.11 -7.40 0.46
CA THR A 38 11.49 -6.32 -0.48
C THR A 38 11.18 -6.60 -1.95
N ASN A 39 10.97 -7.87 -2.34
CA ASN A 39 10.53 -8.20 -3.69
C ASN A 39 9.15 -7.60 -4.02
N GLY A 40 8.36 -7.27 -3.00
CA GLY A 40 7.08 -6.61 -3.17
C GLY A 40 7.12 -5.21 -3.80
N VAL A 41 8.29 -4.63 -4.03
CA VAL A 41 8.40 -3.40 -4.82
C VAL A 41 7.78 -3.54 -6.21
N ASP A 42 7.80 -4.73 -6.79
CA ASP A 42 7.18 -5.01 -8.09
C ASP A 42 5.67 -4.80 -8.08
N ILE A 43 5.03 -5.00 -6.92
CA ILE A 43 3.60 -4.69 -6.73
C ILE A 43 3.35 -3.19 -6.84
N SER A 44 4.14 -2.37 -6.14
CA SER A 44 4.05 -0.91 -6.26
C SER A 44 4.29 -0.41 -7.68
N VAL A 45 5.26 -0.99 -8.38
CA VAL A 45 5.53 -0.70 -9.80
C VAL A 45 4.32 -1.06 -10.66
N GLY A 46 3.78 -2.28 -10.52
CA GLY A 46 2.61 -2.75 -11.27
C GLY A 46 1.38 -1.87 -11.04
N LYS A 47 1.12 -1.46 -9.79
CA LYS A 47 0.02 -0.55 -9.46
C LYS A 47 0.21 0.82 -10.15
N LEU A 48 1.40 1.38 -10.13
CA LEU A 48 1.68 2.65 -10.83
C LEU A 48 1.57 2.55 -12.34
N MET A 49 1.88 1.40 -12.93
CA MET A 49 1.62 1.16 -14.36
C MET A 49 0.12 1.23 -14.68
N VAL A 50 -0.74 0.70 -13.81
CA VAL A 50 -2.21 0.81 -13.93
C VAL A 50 -2.65 2.27 -13.79
N TYR A 51 -2.13 3.00 -12.82
CA TYR A 51 -2.42 4.43 -12.67
C TYR A 51 -2.04 5.23 -13.94
N THR A 52 -0.90 4.94 -14.52
CA THR A 52 -0.46 5.60 -15.76
C THR A 52 -1.33 5.19 -16.94
N GLY A 53 -1.53 3.88 -17.15
CA GLY A 53 -2.22 3.37 -18.33
C GLY A 53 -3.74 3.59 -18.32
N ALA A 54 -4.39 3.48 -17.16
CA ALA A 54 -5.83 3.57 -17.03
C ALA A 54 -6.33 4.94 -16.53
N ALA A 55 -5.58 5.60 -15.65
CA ALA A 55 -5.99 6.88 -15.07
C ALA A 55 -5.23 8.09 -15.66
N GLY A 56 -4.26 7.88 -16.56
CA GLY A 56 -3.52 8.95 -17.22
C GLY A 56 -2.58 9.72 -16.30
N ILE A 57 -2.13 9.11 -15.18
CA ILE A 57 -1.18 9.74 -14.28
C ILE A 57 0.20 9.77 -14.93
N ASP A 58 0.84 10.93 -14.93
CA ASP A 58 2.18 11.12 -15.49
C ASP A 58 3.21 10.26 -14.73
N PRO A 59 3.91 9.32 -15.40
CA PRO A 59 4.88 8.45 -14.75
C PRO A 59 6.09 9.20 -14.19
N SER A 60 6.38 10.42 -14.62
CA SER A 60 7.42 11.25 -14.03
C SER A 60 7.10 11.75 -12.62
N MET A 61 5.82 11.77 -12.24
CA MET A 61 5.32 12.27 -10.96
C MET A 61 5.06 11.17 -9.93
N VAL A 62 5.42 9.93 -10.23
CA VAL A 62 5.10 8.78 -9.37
C VAL A 62 6.36 8.13 -8.81
N LEU A 63 6.22 7.49 -7.64
CA LEU A 63 7.31 6.80 -6.97
C LEU A 63 6.84 5.47 -6.37
N PRO A 64 7.33 4.32 -6.86
CA PRO A 64 7.09 3.02 -6.23
C PRO A 64 8.02 2.83 -5.04
N LEU A 65 7.48 2.37 -3.91
CA LEU A 65 8.27 2.11 -2.72
C LEU A 65 7.90 0.76 -2.09
N VAL A 66 8.88 0.14 -1.44
CA VAL A 66 8.68 -0.94 -0.48
C VAL A 66 9.32 -0.57 0.85
N ILE A 67 8.58 -0.78 1.93
CA ILE A 67 9.11 -0.66 3.29
C ILE A 67 9.65 -2.03 3.68
N ASP A 68 10.98 -2.12 3.84
CA ASP A 68 11.61 -3.34 4.34
C ASP A 68 11.32 -3.51 5.84
N ALA A 69 10.13 -4.01 6.14
CA ALA A 69 9.72 -4.41 7.48
C ALA A 69 10.20 -5.83 7.83
N TRP A 70 11.18 -6.35 7.08
CA TRP A 70 11.70 -7.71 7.13
C TRP A 70 10.68 -8.74 6.64
N THR A 71 10.93 -10.03 6.84
CA THR A 71 10.04 -11.07 6.32
C THR A 71 9.98 -12.28 7.24
N ASN A 72 8.78 -12.84 7.44
CA ASN A 72 8.61 -14.11 8.13
C ASN A 72 8.81 -15.31 7.20
N ARG A 73 8.93 -15.06 5.88
CA ARG A 73 9.13 -16.13 4.90
C ARG A 73 10.56 -16.66 4.96
N GLU A 74 10.72 -17.84 5.52
CA GLU A 74 12.02 -18.46 5.76
C GLU A 74 12.81 -18.67 4.46
N GLU A 75 12.12 -19.04 3.38
CA GLU A 75 12.73 -19.19 2.05
C GLU A 75 13.44 -17.93 1.58
N LEU A 76 12.87 -16.75 1.83
CA LEU A 76 13.50 -15.47 1.49
C LEU A 76 14.69 -15.18 2.40
N ARG A 77 14.55 -15.42 3.71
CA ARG A 77 15.64 -15.20 4.66
C ARG A 77 16.88 -16.06 4.37
N ASN A 78 16.65 -17.25 3.83
CA ASN A 78 17.70 -18.19 3.50
C ASN A 78 18.25 -18.04 2.06
N ASN A 79 17.59 -17.23 1.22
CA ASN A 79 18.00 -17.03 -0.16
C ASN A 79 19.20 -16.05 -0.23
N PRO A 80 20.38 -16.46 -0.75
CA PRO A 80 21.54 -15.58 -0.85
C PRO A 80 21.31 -14.35 -1.75
N ASN A 81 20.35 -14.41 -2.67
CA ASN A 81 20.02 -13.33 -3.60
C ASN A 81 18.94 -12.38 -3.07
N TYR A 82 18.39 -12.63 -1.87
CA TYR A 82 17.40 -11.73 -1.28
C TYR A 82 18.06 -10.44 -0.81
N LEU A 83 17.56 -9.29 -1.31
CA LEU A 83 18.13 -7.98 -1.06
C LEU A 83 17.66 -7.34 0.26
N GLY A 84 16.55 -7.84 0.83
CA GLY A 84 16.02 -7.33 2.09
C GLY A 84 16.77 -7.84 3.32
N ASN A 85 16.45 -7.26 4.46
CA ASN A 85 17.00 -7.72 5.73
C ASN A 85 16.45 -9.09 6.12
N ARG A 86 17.31 -9.97 6.61
CA ARG A 86 17.02 -11.39 6.86
C ARG A 86 16.65 -11.67 8.31
N HIS A 87 15.64 -10.99 8.80
CA HIS A 87 15.08 -11.12 10.14
C HIS A 87 13.57 -11.37 10.06
N GLU A 88 12.99 -11.79 11.17
CA GLU A 88 11.53 -11.86 11.31
C GLU A 88 10.94 -10.45 11.33
N ARG A 89 9.71 -10.30 10.80
CA ARG A 89 9.06 -9.00 10.67
C ARG A 89 9.03 -8.21 11.97
N VAL A 90 9.42 -6.95 11.86
CA VAL A 90 9.27 -6.00 12.95
C VAL A 90 7.77 -5.70 13.16
N ARG A 91 7.37 -5.62 14.44
CA ARG A 91 5.99 -5.43 14.86
C ARG A 91 5.89 -4.37 15.96
N GLY A 92 4.65 -3.99 16.30
CA GLY A 92 4.36 -3.09 17.40
C GLY A 92 4.87 -1.67 17.18
N ASP A 93 5.21 -1.00 18.30
CA ASP A 93 5.55 0.42 18.29
C ASP A 93 6.70 0.76 17.34
N ARG A 94 7.74 -0.08 17.31
CA ARG A 94 8.87 0.12 16.42
C ARG A 94 8.47 0.16 14.94
N TYR A 95 7.48 -0.65 14.54
CA TYR A 95 6.95 -0.64 13.18
C TYR A 95 6.17 0.65 12.92
N TYR A 96 5.28 1.03 13.84
CA TYR A 96 4.46 2.23 13.68
C TYR A 96 5.27 3.52 13.77
N ASP A 97 6.30 3.57 14.61
CA ASP A 97 7.22 4.71 14.67
C ASP A 97 7.97 4.91 13.34
N PHE A 98 8.36 3.81 12.69
CA PHE A 98 8.98 3.87 11.37
C PHE A 98 7.98 4.39 10.31
N ILE A 99 6.73 3.89 10.32
CA ILE A 99 5.67 4.38 9.43
C ILE A 99 5.42 5.86 9.64
N ASP A 100 5.37 6.33 10.88
CA ASP A 100 5.20 7.75 11.21
C ASP A 100 6.33 8.61 10.63
N GLN A 101 7.57 8.21 10.85
CA GLN A 101 8.72 8.93 10.32
C GLN A 101 8.71 8.95 8.79
N PHE A 102 8.32 7.86 8.16
CA PHE A 102 8.16 7.79 6.71
C PHE A 102 7.10 8.77 6.22
N VAL A 103 5.89 8.76 6.80
CA VAL A 103 4.79 9.65 6.39
C VAL A 103 5.16 11.12 6.56
N GLN A 104 5.64 11.51 7.74
CA GLN A 104 6.04 12.89 8.02
C GLN A 104 7.15 13.37 7.08
N THR A 105 8.10 12.50 6.77
CA THR A 105 9.19 12.85 5.86
C THR A 105 8.71 12.98 4.43
N ALA A 106 7.86 12.05 3.97
CA ALA A 106 7.30 12.08 2.62
C ALA A 106 6.41 13.31 2.39
N GLU A 107 5.54 13.65 3.34
CA GLU A 107 4.68 14.84 3.29
C GLU A 107 5.50 16.13 3.24
N ARG A 108 6.53 16.23 4.06
CA ARG A 108 7.43 17.39 4.07
C ARG A 108 8.22 17.55 2.77
N LEU A 109 8.67 16.44 2.16
CA LEU A 109 9.43 16.47 0.91
C LEU A 109 8.55 16.68 -0.32
N PHE A 110 7.33 16.20 -0.28
CA PHE A 110 6.39 16.21 -1.40
C PHE A 110 5.05 16.85 -1.01
N PRO A 111 4.95 18.20 -0.96
CA PRO A 111 3.79 18.91 -0.40
C PRO A 111 2.46 18.65 -1.12
N LYS A 112 2.48 18.07 -2.31
CA LYS A 112 1.29 17.69 -3.09
C LYS A 112 1.10 16.18 -3.17
N LEU A 113 1.68 15.44 -2.21
CA LEU A 113 1.67 14.00 -2.20
C LEU A 113 0.26 13.43 -1.99
N TYR A 114 -0.07 12.43 -2.81
CA TYR A 114 -1.10 11.43 -2.53
C TYR A 114 -0.42 10.12 -2.18
N LEU A 115 -0.71 9.56 -1.01
CA LEU A 115 -0.06 8.36 -0.50
C LEU A 115 -1.01 7.16 -0.59
N HIS A 116 -0.64 6.17 -1.40
CA HIS A 116 -1.38 4.94 -1.62
C HIS A 116 -0.72 3.76 -0.89
N TRP A 117 -1.48 3.12 0.00
CA TRP A 117 -1.10 1.90 0.71
C TRP A 117 -1.56 0.68 -0.07
N GLU A 118 -0.64 -0.25 -0.36
CA GLU A 118 -0.89 -1.44 -1.16
C GLU A 118 -0.37 -2.69 -0.46
N ASP A 119 -1.16 -3.75 -0.37
CA ASP A 119 -0.77 -5.08 0.13
C ASP A 119 -0.09 -5.09 1.52
N PHE A 120 -0.52 -4.22 2.40
CA PHE A 120 -0.10 -4.24 3.80
C PHE A 120 -0.70 -5.43 4.55
N GLY A 121 0.05 -5.95 5.53
CA GLY A 121 -0.48 -7.00 6.42
C GLY A 121 -1.79 -6.57 7.09
N ARG A 122 -2.75 -7.51 7.19
CA ARG A 122 -4.11 -7.24 7.71
C ARG A 122 -4.12 -6.54 9.07
N SER A 123 -3.21 -6.93 9.96
CA SER A 123 -3.10 -6.34 11.30
C SER A 123 -2.68 -4.86 11.28
N ASN A 124 -2.03 -4.43 10.21
CA ASN A 124 -1.46 -3.08 10.09
C ASN A 124 -2.30 -2.17 9.18
N ALA A 125 -2.85 -2.71 8.09
CA ALA A 125 -3.53 -1.95 7.04
C ALA A 125 -4.63 -1.01 7.57
N ALA A 126 -5.57 -1.54 8.35
CA ALA A 126 -6.68 -0.76 8.91
C ALA A 126 -6.21 0.30 9.90
N ASN A 127 -5.22 -0.04 10.75
CA ASN A 127 -4.67 0.91 11.73
C ASN A 127 -3.97 2.09 11.05
N ILE A 128 -3.16 1.80 10.03
CA ILE A 128 -2.46 2.82 9.24
C ILE A 128 -3.49 3.73 8.54
N LEU A 129 -4.45 3.15 7.80
CA LEU A 129 -5.48 3.93 7.14
C LEU A 129 -6.27 4.81 8.11
N ASN A 130 -6.71 4.25 9.25
CA ASN A 130 -7.49 4.99 10.23
C ASN A 130 -6.72 6.14 10.87
N LYS A 131 -5.40 5.98 11.05
CA LYS A 131 -4.53 7.03 11.58
C LYS A 131 -4.42 8.20 10.60
N TYR A 132 -4.10 7.94 9.34
CA TYR A 132 -3.72 9.01 8.41
C TYR A 132 -4.83 9.54 7.51
N LYS A 133 -5.95 8.84 7.32
CA LYS A 133 -7.04 9.25 6.39
C LYS A 133 -7.67 10.62 6.66
N LYS A 134 -7.44 11.20 7.85
CA LYS A 134 -7.92 12.54 8.21
C LYS A 134 -6.81 13.59 8.25
N GLU A 135 -5.56 13.18 8.10
CA GLU A 135 -4.39 14.02 8.25
C GLU A 135 -3.78 14.37 6.89
N ILE A 136 -3.70 13.39 6.00
CA ILE A 136 -3.10 13.53 4.67
C ILE A 136 -4.01 12.94 3.58
N PRO A 137 -3.86 13.36 2.31
CA PRO A 137 -4.47 12.68 1.18
C PRO A 137 -3.91 11.25 1.05
N THR A 138 -4.71 10.25 1.41
CA THR A 138 -4.27 8.85 1.42
C THR A 138 -5.39 7.88 1.10
N PHE A 139 -5.01 6.70 0.63
CA PHE A 139 -5.91 5.64 0.19
C PHE A 139 -5.30 4.27 0.43
N ASN A 140 -6.11 3.32 0.87
CA ASN A 140 -5.74 1.91 0.89
C ASN A 140 -6.62 1.15 -0.10
N ASP A 141 -6.02 0.58 -1.13
CA ASP A 141 -6.75 -0.07 -2.22
C ASP A 141 -7.41 -1.37 -1.76
N ASP A 142 -6.71 -2.18 -0.96
CA ASP A 142 -7.24 -3.46 -0.46
C ASP A 142 -8.52 -3.28 0.36
N ILE A 143 -8.61 -2.17 1.11
CA ILE A 143 -9.77 -1.87 1.97
C ILE A 143 -10.80 -1.04 1.20
N GLN A 144 -10.40 0.14 0.72
CA GLN A 144 -11.33 1.12 0.14
C GLN A 144 -11.64 0.81 -1.33
N GLY A 145 -10.62 0.42 -2.13
CA GLY A 145 -10.81 0.07 -3.54
C GLY A 145 -11.67 -1.19 -3.68
N THR A 146 -11.36 -2.24 -2.95
CA THR A 146 -12.15 -3.48 -2.92
C THR A 146 -13.59 -3.20 -2.50
N GLY A 147 -13.79 -2.40 -1.45
CA GLY A 147 -15.15 -2.02 -1.00
C GLY A 147 -15.96 -1.29 -2.07
N ILE A 148 -15.33 -0.35 -2.78
CA ILE A 148 -16.00 0.44 -3.84
C ILE A 148 -16.31 -0.45 -5.05
N VAL A 149 -15.42 -1.34 -5.46
CA VAL A 149 -15.65 -2.26 -6.58
C VAL A 149 -16.81 -3.21 -6.27
N VAL A 150 -16.84 -3.79 -5.07
CA VAL A 150 -17.95 -4.65 -4.64
C VAL A 150 -19.28 -3.87 -4.63
N LEU A 151 -19.27 -2.67 -4.07
CA LEU A 151 -20.46 -1.80 -4.06
C LEU A 151 -20.93 -1.46 -5.48
N GLY A 152 -20.00 -1.14 -6.38
CA GLY A 152 -20.31 -0.90 -7.80
C GLY A 152 -20.97 -2.11 -8.47
N GLY A 153 -20.48 -3.31 -8.18
CA GLY A 153 -21.11 -4.56 -8.65
C GLY A 153 -22.52 -4.76 -8.12
N ILE A 154 -22.75 -4.44 -6.85
CA ILE A 154 -24.09 -4.50 -6.23
C ILE A 154 -25.05 -3.50 -6.88
N PHE A 155 -24.61 -2.25 -7.10
CA PHE A 155 -25.43 -1.26 -7.81
C PHE A 155 -25.76 -1.71 -9.23
N GLY A 156 -24.78 -2.26 -9.97
CA GLY A 156 -25.03 -2.81 -11.29
C GLY A 156 -26.05 -3.96 -11.29
N ALA A 157 -26.01 -4.84 -10.29
CA ALA A 157 -27.01 -5.89 -10.13
C ALA A 157 -28.41 -5.32 -9.85
N MET A 158 -28.54 -4.30 -9.00
CA MET A 158 -29.83 -3.66 -8.73
C MET A 158 -30.39 -2.94 -9.94
N ASP A 159 -29.53 -2.34 -10.76
CA ASP A 159 -29.98 -1.70 -12.02
C ASP A 159 -30.56 -2.75 -12.99
N ILE A 160 -29.97 -3.94 -13.05
CA ILE A 160 -30.46 -5.03 -13.89
C ILE A 160 -31.76 -5.64 -13.36
N THR A 161 -31.88 -5.86 -12.05
CA THR A 161 -33.04 -6.51 -11.44
C THR A 161 -34.21 -5.57 -11.19
N GLY A 162 -33.95 -4.26 -11.10
CA GLY A 162 -34.95 -3.24 -10.69
C GLY A 162 -35.29 -3.28 -9.20
N GLU A 163 -34.57 -4.02 -8.39
CA GLU A 163 -34.80 -4.16 -6.95
C GLU A 163 -34.07 -3.06 -6.16
N LYS A 164 -34.44 -2.88 -4.90
CA LYS A 164 -33.78 -1.89 -4.02
C LYS A 164 -32.69 -2.54 -3.20
N LEU A 165 -31.60 -1.81 -2.96
CA LEU A 165 -30.51 -2.22 -2.07
C LEU A 165 -31.01 -2.64 -0.68
N THR A 166 -32.01 -1.92 -0.14
CA THR A 166 -32.58 -2.17 1.18
C THR A 166 -33.34 -3.48 1.31
N ASP A 167 -33.77 -4.05 0.18
CA ASP A 167 -34.58 -5.27 0.14
C ASP A 167 -33.69 -6.53 -0.04
N GLN A 168 -32.35 -6.33 -0.12
CA GLN A 168 -31.38 -7.39 -0.33
C GLN A 168 -30.80 -7.93 0.98
N VAL A 169 -30.40 -9.19 0.94
CA VAL A 169 -29.62 -9.83 2.01
C VAL A 169 -28.20 -10.06 1.48
N TYR A 170 -27.21 -9.50 2.18
CA TYR A 170 -25.81 -9.60 1.81
C TYR A 170 -25.09 -10.62 2.68
N LEU A 171 -24.51 -11.65 2.09
CA LEU A 171 -23.66 -12.62 2.77
C LEU A 171 -22.21 -12.34 2.44
N CYS A 172 -21.43 -11.94 3.44
CA CYS A 172 -19.97 -11.83 3.34
C CYS A 172 -19.35 -13.15 3.79
N TYR A 173 -18.79 -13.93 2.85
CA TYR A 173 -18.14 -15.18 3.14
C TYR A 173 -16.63 -15.07 3.00
N GLY A 174 -15.93 -15.07 4.13
CA GLY A 174 -14.50 -14.82 4.24
C GLY A 174 -14.21 -13.40 4.69
N GLY A 175 -12.95 -13.13 4.99
CA GLY A 175 -12.46 -11.82 5.42
C GLY A 175 -11.02 -11.60 4.96
N GLY A 176 -10.84 -10.67 4.06
CA GLY A 176 -9.54 -10.19 3.62
C GLY A 176 -9.10 -8.93 4.39
N SER A 177 -8.30 -8.10 3.74
CA SER A 177 -7.91 -6.78 4.24
C SER A 177 -9.07 -5.82 4.23
#